data_5986a1484b9753c595b71628385211e7
#
_entry.id   5986a1484b9753c595b71628385211e7
#
_cell.length_a   1.000
_cell.length_b   1.000
_cell.length_c   1.000
_cell.angle_alpha   90.00
_cell.angle_beta   90.00
_cell.angle_gamma   90.00
#
_symmetry.space_group_name_H-M   'P 1'
#
loop_
_entity.id
_entity.type
_entity.pdbx_description
1 polymer ?
#
loop_
_entity_poly.entity_id
_entity_poly.type
_entity_poly.pdbx_seq_one_letter_code
_entity_poly.pdbx_strand_id
1 'polypeptide(L)'
;MKDKMKDKMKEKYLTTNQGVPISDNQNSTTVGERGPVLLQDVQFIEKISHFDRERIPERVVHAKGAGAHGYFQVYKSMMPYTKAKFLQDSKKKTPVFVRFSTVTGGRGSADTVRDPRGFAVKFYTEEGNYDLVGNNLPVFFIRDAIKFPDMVHAFKGAPDNNMPSASSTHNRFWDFISLTPESTHMITWLFSDRGTPKSFQMMEGFGVNTYVWVNDKGKAVYVKYHWKPKLGVQSFDRHEAGRLAGIDPDFLVRDLWEMLANNGEVEYELNVQLMDIADELHQDFDPLDATKTWPEDKFPLMLVGKMVLNRNPKNFFAEVEQAAFCPASIVPGIEFSADKLLQGRTFSYADTQRYRLGANYLQLPVNRPIVSVNNNQRDGAMQSGEFSGPVNYEPSSLGRDLPVEAPTGTPREYRIEGEVTRQKISKTNDFTQAGERYRSLSKMDQEHLVDNLISDLMHIDKPIQQREVGHLTKADPKLGQSVAKGIKL
;
A
#
# COMPACT_ATOMS: atom_id res chain seq x y z
N MET A 1 -43.96 -35.45 -18.51
CA MET A 1 -43.17 -34.75 -19.55
C MET A 1 -42.51 -33.54 -18.91
N LYS A 2 -41.21 -33.66 -18.56
CA LYS A 2 -40.47 -32.56 -17.97
C LYS A 2 -39.80 -31.79 -19.12
N ASP A 3 -40.32 -30.61 -19.39
CA ASP A 3 -39.68 -29.67 -20.32
C ASP A 3 -38.33 -29.26 -19.77
N LYS A 4 -37.27 -29.77 -20.36
CA LYS A 4 -35.95 -29.23 -20.21
C LYS A 4 -35.89 -27.95 -21.06
N MET A 5 -36.23 -26.84 -20.48
CA MET A 5 -35.86 -25.53 -21.03
C MET A 5 -34.30 -25.48 -21.05
N LYS A 6 -33.75 -25.73 -22.21
CA LYS A 6 -32.35 -25.31 -22.51
C LYS A 6 -32.34 -23.80 -22.44
N ASP A 7 -31.69 -23.24 -21.42
CA ASP A 7 -31.24 -21.86 -21.44
C ASP A 7 -30.34 -21.69 -22.67
N LYS A 8 -30.87 -21.28 -23.79
CA LYS A 8 -30.10 -20.75 -24.90
C LYS A 8 -29.43 -19.51 -24.36
N MET A 9 -28.11 -19.53 -24.18
CA MET A 9 -27.35 -18.31 -23.94
C MET A 9 -27.78 -17.31 -25.03
N LYS A 10 -28.46 -16.23 -24.60
CA LYS A 10 -28.78 -15.13 -25.53
C LYS A 10 -27.46 -14.60 -26.05
N GLU A 11 -27.32 -14.57 -27.37
CA GLU A 11 -26.17 -13.93 -28.01
C GLU A 11 -26.00 -12.50 -27.45
N LYS A 12 -24.78 -12.16 -27.03
CA LYS A 12 -24.47 -10.83 -26.58
C LYS A 12 -23.99 -10.01 -27.76
N TYR A 13 -24.82 -9.12 -28.23
CA TYR A 13 -24.43 -8.17 -29.29
C TYR A 13 -23.67 -6.99 -28.70
N LEU A 14 -22.80 -6.39 -29.53
CA LEU A 14 -22.22 -5.08 -29.23
C LEU A 14 -23.32 -4.02 -29.22
N THR A 15 -23.17 -3.04 -28.33
CA THR A 15 -24.13 -1.92 -28.22
C THR A 15 -23.39 -0.59 -28.07
N THR A 16 -24.11 0.51 -28.39
CA THR A 16 -23.72 1.85 -27.94
C THR A 16 -23.77 1.96 -26.41
N ASN A 17 -23.29 3.06 -25.84
CA ASN A 17 -23.42 3.34 -24.40
C ASN A 17 -24.89 3.47 -23.94
N GLN A 18 -25.81 3.68 -24.87
CA GLN A 18 -27.25 3.74 -24.62
C GLN A 18 -27.94 2.37 -24.77
N GLY A 19 -27.20 1.30 -25.08
CA GLY A 19 -27.74 -0.05 -25.21
C GLY A 19 -28.28 -0.39 -26.59
N VAL A 20 -28.11 0.45 -27.62
CA VAL A 20 -28.60 0.19 -28.98
C VAL A 20 -27.66 -0.81 -29.67
N PRO A 21 -28.17 -1.93 -30.24
CA PRO A 21 -27.36 -2.90 -30.95
C PRO A 21 -26.62 -2.29 -32.15
N ILE A 22 -25.36 -2.71 -32.32
CA ILE A 22 -24.44 -2.26 -33.37
C ILE A 22 -24.28 -3.38 -34.38
N SER A 23 -24.61 -3.09 -35.66
CA SER A 23 -24.49 -4.04 -36.75
C SER A 23 -23.12 -4.09 -37.41
N ASP A 24 -22.37 -2.98 -37.38
CA ASP A 24 -21.00 -2.88 -37.93
C ASP A 24 -20.14 -2.08 -36.96
N ASN A 25 -19.08 -2.72 -36.44
CA ASN A 25 -18.10 -2.12 -35.54
C ASN A 25 -16.72 -1.92 -36.21
N GLN A 26 -16.63 -2.20 -37.51
CA GLN A 26 -15.37 -2.14 -38.26
C GLN A 26 -15.32 -0.95 -39.22
N ASN A 27 -16.48 -0.45 -39.63
CA ASN A 27 -16.59 0.63 -40.60
C ASN A 27 -17.40 1.79 -40.02
N SER A 28 -16.93 3.03 -40.25
CA SER A 28 -17.65 4.26 -39.92
C SER A 28 -18.68 4.61 -40.99
N THR A 29 -19.70 5.35 -40.60
CA THR A 29 -20.72 5.87 -41.53
C THR A 29 -20.14 7.03 -42.37
N THR A 30 -20.04 6.85 -43.68
CA THR A 30 -19.41 7.80 -44.60
C THR A 30 -20.32 8.13 -45.81
N VAL A 31 -19.98 9.20 -46.52
CA VAL A 31 -20.60 9.53 -47.79
C VAL A 31 -19.87 8.76 -48.90
N GLY A 32 -20.42 7.61 -49.31
CA GLY A 32 -19.77 6.68 -50.20
C GLY A 32 -18.59 5.94 -49.58
N GLU A 33 -17.92 5.06 -50.31
CA GLU A 33 -16.87 4.19 -49.81
C GLU A 33 -15.67 4.95 -49.22
N ARG A 34 -15.32 6.10 -49.79
CA ARG A 34 -14.13 6.90 -49.43
C ARG A 34 -14.44 8.34 -49.02
N GLY A 35 -15.73 8.63 -48.76
CA GLY A 35 -16.18 9.97 -48.38
C GLY A 35 -15.92 10.32 -46.91
N PRO A 36 -16.26 11.56 -46.49
CA PRO A 36 -16.06 11.97 -45.10
C PRO A 36 -16.99 11.18 -44.16
N VAL A 37 -16.52 10.97 -42.93
CA VAL A 37 -17.33 10.42 -41.82
C VAL A 37 -18.40 11.42 -41.43
N LEU A 38 -19.60 10.93 -41.19
CA LEU A 38 -20.74 11.76 -40.81
C LEU A 38 -20.85 11.90 -39.29
N LEU A 39 -21.15 13.10 -38.80
CA LEU A 39 -21.34 13.38 -37.37
C LEU A 39 -22.50 12.57 -36.76
N GLN A 40 -23.43 12.06 -37.56
CA GLN A 40 -24.52 11.19 -37.09
C GLN A 40 -24.06 9.75 -36.74
N ASP A 41 -22.80 9.41 -36.94
CA ASP A 41 -22.24 8.14 -36.50
C ASP A 41 -21.94 8.15 -34.98
N VAL A 42 -22.99 7.90 -34.20
CA VAL A 42 -22.95 7.90 -32.73
C VAL A 42 -21.96 6.84 -32.24
N GLN A 43 -21.90 5.66 -32.90
CA GLN A 43 -20.96 4.60 -32.52
C GLN A 43 -19.50 5.07 -32.64
N PHE A 44 -19.15 5.74 -33.74
CA PHE A 44 -17.83 6.28 -33.95
C PHE A 44 -17.46 7.31 -32.87
N ILE A 45 -18.39 8.26 -32.59
CA ILE A 45 -18.18 9.32 -31.59
C ILE A 45 -17.95 8.70 -30.20
N GLU A 46 -18.84 7.79 -29.75
CA GLU A 46 -18.74 7.15 -28.44
C GLU A 46 -17.45 6.35 -28.29
N LYS A 47 -17.11 5.57 -29.30
CA LYS A 47 -15.91 4.69 -29.28
C LYS A 47 -14.62 5.49 -29.18
N ILE A 48 -14.45 6.54 -29.99
CA ILE A 48 -13.26 7.38 -29.98
C ILE A 48 -13.20 8.20 -28.70
N SER A 49 -14.29 8.88 -28.33
CA SER A 49 -14.30 9.72 -27.14
C SER A 49 -14.08 8.92 -25.83
N HIS A 50 -14.56 7.68 -25.76
CA HIS A 50 -14.26 6.82 -24.62
C HIS A 50 -12.77 6.46 -24.58
N PHE A 51 -12.22 6.00 -25.71
CA PHE A 51 -10.80 5.65 -25.82
C PHE A 51 -9.86 6.77 -25.39
N ASP A 52 -10.16 8.02 -25.79
CA ASP A 52 -9.37 9.19 -25.45
C ASP A 52 -9.31 9.43 -23.92
N ARG A 53 -10.22 8.85 -23.14
CA ARG A 53 -10.37 9.04 -21.69
C ARG A 53 -10.16 7.77 -20.86
N GLU A 54 -9.59 6.72 -21.44
CA GLU A 54 -9.30 5.46 -20.73
C GLU A 54 -8.10 5.55 -19.79
N ARG A 55 -7.48 6.72 -19.66
CA ARG A 55 -6.36 6.96 -18.75
C ARG A 55 -6.79 7.85 -17.61
N ILE A 56 -6.39 7.46 -16.39
CA ILE A 56 -6.40 8.31 -15.20
C ILE A 56 -4.95 8.53 -14.76
N PRO A 57 -4.64 9.56 -13.97
CA PRO A 57 -3.31 9.70 -13.40
C PRO A 57 -2.89 8.42 -12.69
N GLU A 58 -1.65 7.97 -12.92
CA GLU A 58 -1.10 6.87 -12.12
C GLU A 58 -0.92 7.30 -10.66
N ARG A 59 -0.83 6.34 -9.73
CA ARG A 59 -0.50 6.65 -8.33
C ARG A 59 0.84 7.36 -8.26
N VAL A 60 0.95 8.36 -7.38
CA VAL A 60 2.19 9.14 -7.15
C VAL A 60 3.36 8.21 -6.82
N VAL A 61 3.10 7.19 -6.02
CA VAL A 61 3.95 6.02 -5.78
C VAL A 61 3.09 4.76 -5.87
N HIS A 62 3.69 3.60 -6.06
CA HIS A 62 2.98 2.33 -6.23
C HIS A 62 2.18 2.19 -7.53
N ALA A 63 2.62 2.81 -8.62
CA ALA A 63 1.91 2.78 -9.90
C ALA A 63 1.82 1.36 -10.50
N LYS A 64 2.92 0.60 -10.52
CA LYS A 64 2.95 -0.79 -10.96
C LYS A 64 2.49 -1.72 -9.84
N GLY A 65 1.49 -2.57 -10.09
CA GLY A 65 1.03 -3.52 -9.10
C GLY A 65 -0.05 -4.47 -9.58
N ALA A 66 -0.40 -5.44 -8.72
CA ALA A 66 -1.41 -6.45 -8.94
C ALA A 66 -2.36 -6.50 -7.74
N GLY A 67 -3.59 -6.97 -7.97
CA GLY A 67 -4.59 -7.11 -6.92
C GLY A 67 -5.16 -8.52 -6.85
N ALA A 68 -5.65 -8.91 -5.68
CA ALA A 68 -6.32 -10.18 -5.44
C ALA A 68 -7.43 -10.03 -4.40
N HIS A 69 -8.50 -10.77 -4.57
CA HIS A 69 -9.58 -10.89 -3.59
C HIS A 69 -9.41 -12.14 -2.73
N GLY A 70 -9.98 -12.10 -1.53
CA GLY A 70 -9.98 -13.21 -0.61
C GLY A 70 -10.75 -12.92 0.66
N TYR A 71 -10.31 -13.51 1.74
CA TYR A 71 -10.90 -13.29 3.06
C TYR A 71 -9.84 -13.30 4.14
N PHE A 72 -10.14 -12.63 5.25
CA PHE A 72 -9.43 -12.71 6.52
C PHE A 72 -10.27 -13.47 7.53
N GLN A 73 -9.63 -14.25 8.40
CA GLN A 73 -10.26 -14.99 9.47
C GLN A 73 -9.36 -14.99 10.71
N VAL A 74 -9.88 -14.48 11.82
CA VAL A 74 -9.16 -14.48 13.10
C VAL A 74 -9.15 -15.93 13.67
N TYR A 75 -8.05 -16.34 14.32
CA TYR A 75 -7.98 -17.67 14.96
C TYR A 75 -8.69 -17.73 16.31
N LYS A 76 -8.61 -16.62 17.06
CA LYS A 76 -9.28 -16.46 18.36
C LYS A 76 -9.65 -15.00 18.57
N SER A 77 -10.61 -14.74 19.45
CA SER A 77 -11.04 -13.37 19.77
C SER A 77 -9.88 -12.53 20.31
N MET A 78 -9.77 -11.30 19.78
CA MET A 78 -8.85 -10.27 20.27
C MET A 78 -9.52 -9.28 21.24
N MET A 79 -10.70 -9.63 21.78
CA MET A 79 -11.47 -8.80 22.73
C MET A 79 -10.65 -8.24 23.92
N PRO A 80 -9.65 -8.94 24.47
CA PRO A 80 -8.81 -8.37 25.53
C PRO A 80 -8.07 -7.08 25.12
N TYR A 81 -7.81 -6.91 23.82
CA TYR A 81 -6.96 -5.85 23.28
C TYR A 81 -7.72 -4.84 22.41
N THR A 82 -8.71 -5.28 21.64
CA THR A 82 -9.47 -4.40 20.74
C THR A 82 -10.94 -4.80 20.68
N LYS A 83 -11.83 -3.81 20.53
CA LYS A 83 -13.27 -4.04 20.30
C LYS A 83 -13.65 -4.19 18.83
N ALA A 84 -12.70 -4.12 17.88
CA ALA A 84 -12.97 -4.26 16.45
C ALA A 84 -13.63 -5.62 16.14
N LYS A 85 -14.84 -5.62 15.61
CA LYS A 85 -15.68 -6.82 15.48
C LYS A 85 -15.11 -7.87 14.56
N PHE A 86 -14.44 -7.48 13.47
CA PHE A 86 -13.84 -8.44 12.53
C PHE A 86 -12.69 -9.25 13.16
N LEU A 87 -12.21 -8.86 14.36
CA LEU A 87 -11.19 -9.56 15.15
C LEU A 87 -11.78 -10.37 16.32
N GLN A 88 -13.11 -10.56 16.38
CA GLN A 88 -13.74 -11.21 17.53
C GLN A 88 -14.20 -12.65 17.24
N ASP A 89 -14.77 -12.93 16.07
CA ASP A 89 -15.38 -14.20 15.76
C ASP A 89 -14.50 -15.05 14.82
N SER A 90 -13.93 -16.14 15.37
CA SER A 90 -13.08 -17.07 14.62
C SER A 90 -13.81 -17.88 13.53
N LYS A 91 -15.14 -17.85 13.50
CA LYS A 91 -15.93 -18.51 12.43
C LYS A 91 -16.19 -17.58 11.26
N LYS A 92 -16.02 -16.28 11.45
CA LYS A 92 -16.32 -15.28 10.45
C LYS A 92 -15.18 -15.10 9.44
N LYS A 93 -15.54 -15.11 8.17
CA LYS A 93 -14.66 -14.74 7.07
C LYS A 93 -14.99 -13.30 6.62
N THR A 94 -14.09 -12.37 6.90
CA THR A 94 -14.20 -10.98 6.46
C THR A 94 -13.62 -10.86 5.05
N PRO A 95 -14.38 -10.41 4.03
CA PRO A 95 -13.85 -10.23 2.69
C PRO A 95 -12.69 -9.24 2.68
N VAL A 96 -11.69 -9.50 1.85
CA VAL A 96 -10.56 -8.59 1.65
C VAL A 96 -10.27 -8.38 0.17
N PHE A 97 -9.70 -7.22 -0.14
CA PHE A 97 -8.99 -6.95 -1.37
C PHE A 97 -7.57 -6.52 -1.04
N VAL A 98 -6.60 -7.15 -1.67
CA VAL A 98 -5.17 -6.84 -1.46
C VAL A 98 -4.58 -6.29 -2.74
N ARG A 99 -3.71 -5.28 -2.62
CA ARG A 99 -2.89 -4.81 -3.72
C ARG A 99 -1.42 -4.85 -3.33
N PHE A 100 -0.64 -5.60 -4.12
CA PHE A 100 0.82 -5.60 -4.10
C PHE A 100 1.34 -4.66 -5.19
N SER A 101 2.49 -4.03 -4.95
CA SER A 101 3.05 -3.07 -5.91
C SER A 101 4.55 -2.85 -5.68
N THR A 102 5.27 -2.36 -6.69
CA THR A 102 6.51 -1.63 -6.48
C THR A 102 6.21 -0.23 -5.94
N VAL A 103 7.21 0.61 -5.70
CA VAL A 103 7.03 1.96 -5.12
C VAL A 103 7.41 3.05 -6.11
N THR A 104 8.64 3.01 -6.65
CA THR A 104 9.23 4.13 -7.37
C THR A 104 8.93 4.13 -8.85
N GLY A 105 8.83 2.97 -9.48
CA GLY A 105 8.60 2.84 -10.91
C GLY A 105 7.21 3.26 -11.39
N GLY A 106 7.09 3.74 -12.62
CA GLY A 106 5.83 3.99 -13.31
C GLY A 106 5.07 2.70 -13.63
N ARG A 107 3.83 2.83 -14.13
CA ARG A 107 2.95 1.67 -14.38
C ARG A 107 3.55 0.62 -15.33
N GLY A 108 4.37 1.02 -16.27
CA GLY A 108 5.04 0.12 -17.24
C GLY A 108 6.41 -0.39 -16.80
N SER A 109 6.88 -0.08 -15.59
CA SER A 109 8.19 -0.52 -15.11
C SER A 109 8.23 -2.02 -14.79
N ALA A 110 9.43 -2.59 -14.71
CA ALA A 110 9.62 -3.97 -14.28
C ALA A 110 9.32 -4.13 -12.77
N ASP A 111 8.76 -5.27 -12.38
CA ASP A 111 8.35 -5.53 -10.99
C ASP A 111 9.39 -6.31 -10.17
N THR A 112 10.44 -6.86 -10.79
CA THR A 112 11.54 -7.53 -10.08
C THR A 112 12.68 -6.60 -9.67
N VAL A 113 12.62 -5.30 -10.00
CA VAL A 113 13.62 -4.30 -9.59
C VAL A 113 13.74 -4.21 -8.06
N ARG A 114 14.94 -3.78 -7.57
CA ARG A 114 15.15 -3.47 -6.16
C ARG A 114 14.33 -2.25 -5.78
N ASP A 115 13.30 -2.48 -4.98
CA ASP A 115 12.36 -1.46 -4.53
C ASP A 115 11.61 -1.99 -3.29
N PRO A 116 11.13 -1.17 -2.37
CA PRO A 116 10.12 -1.63 -1.41
C PRO A 116 8.88 -2.14 -2.17
N ARG A 117 8.16 -3.07 -1.59
CA ARG A 117 6.88 -3.51 -2.14
C ARG A 117 5.74 -2.99 -1.26
N GLY A 118 4.75 -2.37 -1.91
CA GLY A 118 3.48 -2.07 -1.25
C GLY A 118 2.74 -3.37 -0.92
N PHE A 119 2.13 -3.39 0.25
CA PHE A 119 1.29 -4.46 0.77
C PHE A 119 0.06 -3.82 1.41
N ALA A 120 -0.95 -3.52 0.60
CA ALA A 120 -2.15 -2.82 1.05
C ALA A 120 -3.34 -3.78 1.11
N VAL A 121 -3.96 -3.88 2.28
CA VAL A 121 -5.11 -4.76 2.55
C VAL A 121 -6.32 -3.91 2.91
N LYS A 122 -7.40 -4.05 2.15
CA LYS A 122 -8.72 -3.51 2.47
C LYS A 122 -9.59 -4.62 3.04
N PHE A 123 -10.07 -4.43 4.26
CA PHE A 123 -11.04 -5.31 4.91
C PHE A 123 -12.43 -4.69 4.78
N TYR A 124 -13.37 -5.43 4.21
CA TYR A 124 -14.78 -5.03 4.14
C TYR A 124 -15.49 -5.58 5.39
N THR A 125 -15.42 -4.81 6.48
CA THR A 125 -15.96 -5.26 7.77
C THR A 125 -17.42 -4.88 7.95
N GLU A 126 -18.08 -5.46 8.96
CA GLU A 126 -19.43 -5.11 9.37
C GLU A 126 -19.55 -3.76 10.09
N GLU A 127 -18.41 -3.07 10.30
CA GLU A 127 -18.35 -1.75 10.93
C GLU A 127 -17.83 -0.68 9.96
N GLY A 128 -17.67 -1.03 8.67
CA GLY A 128 -17.08 -0.18 7.65
C GLY A 128 -15.78 -0.78 7.09
N ASN A 129 -15.13 -0.07 6.19
CA ASN A 129 -13.85 -0.49 5.67
C ASN A 129 -12.71 -0.20 6.65
N TYR A 130 -11.82 -1.17 6.80
CA TYR A 130 -10.53 -0.98 7.44
C TYR A 130 -9.41 -1.21 6.42
N ASP A 131 -8.47 -0.26 6.32
CA ASP A 131 -7.33 -0.37 5.40
C ASP A 131 -6.01 -0.47 6.18
N LEU A 132 -5.34 -1.62 6.08
CA LEU A 132 -3.97 -1.80 6.56
C LEU A 132 -3.00 -1.62 5.39
N VAL A 133 -2.41 -0.43 5.30
CA VAL A 133 -1.58 -0.01 4.17
C VAL A 133 -0.11 -0.08 4.55
N GLY A 134 0.56 -1.14 4.16
CA GLY A 134 1.92 -1.46 4.57
C GLY A 134 2.89 -1.70 3.42
N ASN A 135 4.06 -2.19 3.78
CA ASN A 135 5.15 -2.55 2.89
C ASN A 135 5.73 -3.94 3.25
N ASN A 136 6.56 -4.49 2.35
CA ASN A 136 7.29 -5.73 2.62
C ASN A 136 8.52 -5.57 3.52
N LEU A 137 8.85 -4.36 3.93
CA LEU A 137 9.95 -4.02 4.83
C LEU A 137 9.39 -3.37 6.10
N PRO A 138 9.96 -3.67 7.29
CA PRO A 138 9.36 -3.30 8.57
C PRO A 138 9.53 -1.83 8.96
N VAL A 139 10.39 -1.11 8.26
CA VAL A 139 10.73 0.29 8.51
C VAL A 139 10.57 1.13 7.25
N PHE A 140 10.60 2.46 7.41
CA PHE A 140 10.53 3.41 6.32
C PHE A 140 11.77 4.31 6.27
N PHE A 141 11.96 5.07 5.19
CA PHE A 141 13.12 5.94 4.99
C PHE A 141 13.14 7.15 5.93
N ILE A 142 11.98 7.63 6.33
CA ILE A 142 11.77 8.86 7.08
C ILE A 142 10.78 8.63 8.23
N ARG A 143 10.89 9.43 9.29
CA ARG A 143 10.01 9.39 10.45
C ARG A 143 8.98 10.52 10.50
N ASP A 144 9.11 11.53 9.65
CA ASP A 144 8.22 12.68 9.56
C ASP A 144 7.71 12.84 8.14
N ALA A 145 6.39 12.85 7.96
CA ALA A 145 5.75 12.91 6.66
C ALA A 145 6.08 14.17 5.85
N ILE A 146 6.53 15.26 6.49
CA ILE A 146 6.92 16.48 5.78
C ILE A 146 8.06 16.26 4.77
N LYS A 147 8.90 15.23 5.01
CA LYS A 147 10.00 14.87 4.10
C LYS A 147 9.56 14.00 2.93
N PHE A 148 8.31 13.49 2.92
CA PHE A 148 7.87 12.53 1.91
C PHE A 148 7.92 13.07 0.47
N PRO A 149 7.46 14.31 0.18
CA PRO A 149 7.56 14.85 -1.18
C PRO A 149 9.01 14.93 -1.68
N ASP A 150 9.93 15.42 -0.85
CA ASP A 150 11.35 15.55 -1.21
C ASP A 150 12.02 14.20 -1.44
N MET A 151 11.72 13.22 -0.58
CA MET A 151 12.16 11.85 -0.74
C MET A 151 11.69 11.27 -2.09
N VAL A 152 10.42 11.42 -2.42
CA VAL A 152 9.86 10.91 -3.68
C VAL A 152 10.45 11.65 -4.89
N HIS A 153 10.64 12.96 -4.81
CA HIS A 153 11.33 13.73 -5.86
C HIS A 153 12.76 13.24 -6.09
N ALA A 154 13.48 12.89 -5.02
CA ALA A 154 14.84 12.33 -5.14
C ALA A 154 14.85 10.93 -5.78
N PHE A 155 13.80 10.13 -5.57
CA PHE A 155 13.71 8.74 -6.03
C PHE A 155 13.13 8.57 -7.43
N LYS A 156 12.43 9.58 -7.94
CA LYS A 156 11.79 9.56 -9.25
C LYS A 156 12.60 10.32 -10.33
N GLY A 157 12.08 10.35 -11.53
CA GLY A 157 12.72 10.99 -12.67
C GLY A 157 13.09 12.46 -12.39
N ALA A 158 14.25 12.87 -12.89
CA ALA A 158 14.73 14.22 -12.74
C ALA A 158 13.80 15.22 -13.45
N PRO A 159 13.59 16.45 -12.90
CA PRO A 159 12.57 17.36 -13.41
C PRO A 159 12.90 17.96 -14.79
N ASP A 160 14.16 17.96 -15.20
CA ASP A 160 14.64 18.50 -16.47
C ASP A 160 14.52 17.52 -17.65
N ASN A 161 14.57 16.20 -17.37
CA ASN A 161 14.65 15.19 -18.43
C ASN A 161 13.79 13.94 -18.17
N ASN A 162 13.14 13.85 -17.01
CA ASN A 162 12.30 12.73 -16.56
C ASN A 162 13.02 11.36 -16.57
N MET A 163 14.34 11.34 -16.57
CA MET A 163 15.07 10.09 -16.41
C MET A 163 14.97 9.60 -14.98
N PRO A 164 14.55 8.32 -14.76
CA PRO A 164 14.45 7.76 -13.42
C PRO A 164 15.84 7.70 -12.77
N SER A 165 15.95 8.14 -11.53
CA SER A 165 17.21 8.12 -10.78
C SER A 165 17.77 6.71 -10.61
N ALA A 166 16.91 5.67 -10.70
CA ALA A 166 17.31 4.27 -10.66
C ALA A 166 17.98 3.77 -11.95
N SER A 167 18.04 4.54 -13.04
CA SER A 167 18.48 4.01 -14.34
C SER A 167 19.89 4.43 -14.78
N SER A 168 20.43 5.57 -14.36
CA SER A 168 21.72 6.03 -14.90
C SER A 168 22.63 6.81 -13.94
N THR A 169 22.06 7.51 -12.99
CA THR A 169 22.84 8.23 -11.97
C THR A 169 22.06 8.21 -10.67
N HIS A 170 22.33 7.28 -9.82
CA HIS A 170 21.69 7.19 -8.50
C HIS A 170 22.05 8.36 -7.56
N ASN A 171 22.73 9.40 -8.08
CA ASN A 171 23.14 10.59 -7.33
C ASN A 171 21.99 11.23 -6.55
N ARG A 172 20.82 11.42 -7.17
CA ARG A 172 19.68 12.06 -6.49
C ARG A 172 19.16 11.23 -5.31
N PHE A 173 19.01 9.92 -5.51
CA PHE A 173 18.61 8.99 -4.46
C PHE A 173 19.63 9.03 -3.30
N TRP A 174 20.90 8.81 -3.61
CA TRP A 174 21.94 8.73 -2.58
C TRP A 174 22.28 10.08 -1.95
N ASP A 175 22.09 11.19 -2.67
CA ASP A 175 22.24 12.51 -2.07
C ASP A 175 21.21 12.71 -0.95
N PHE A 176 19.92 12.45 -1.22
CA PHE A 176 18.89 12.51 -0.20
C PHE A 176 19.16 11.55 0.96
N ILE A 177 19.50 10.29 0.68
CA ILE A 177 19.76 9.26 1.70
C ILE A 177 20.96 9.69 2.58
N SER A 178 22.07 10.06 1.97
CA SER A 178 23.29 10.44 2.71
C SER A 178 23.15 11.73 3.53
N LEU A 179 22.14 12.57 3.24
CA LEU A 179 21.77 13.75 4.02
C LEU A 179 20.66 13.47 5.04
N THR A 180 20.09 12.26 5.03
CA THR A 180 19.00 11.83 5.89
C THR A 180 19.40 10.57 6.67
N PRO A 181 20.20 10.68 7.75
CA PRO A 181 20.78 9.53 8.46
C PRO A 181 19.73 8.56 9.02
N GLU A 182 18.51 9.01 9.29
CA GLU A 182 17.38 8.16 9.70
C GLU A 182 17.04 7.08 8.67
N SER A 183 17.44 7.24 7.41
CA SER A 183 17.23 6.27 6.33
C SER A 183 18.17 5.06 6.41
N THR A 184 19.25 5.11 7.19
CA THR A 184 20.28 4.07 7.21
C THR A 184 19.71 2.68 7.53
N HIS A 185 18.77 2.60 8.48
CA HIS A 185 18.12 1.33 8.81
C HIS A 185 17.34 0.76 7.62
N MET A 186 16.55 1.61 6.95
CA MET A 186 15.81 1.22 5.75
C MET A 186 16.75 0.78 4.62
N ILE A 187 17.90 1.41 4.46
CA ILE A 187 18.92 1.03 3.45
C ILE A 187 19.45 -0.37 3.71
N THR A 188 19.70 -0.76 4.96
CA THR A 188 20.14 -2.12 5.26
C THR A 188 19.08 -3.19 4.96
N TRP A 189 17.79 -2.83 5.00
CA TRP A 189 16.69 -3.69 4.56
C TRP A 189 16.55 -3.71 3.05
N LEU A 190 16.50 -2.55 2.40
CA LEU A 190 16.26 -2.41 0.97
C LEU A 190 17.39 -3.02 0.11
N PHE A 191 18.65 -2.85 0.53
CA PHE A 191 19.80 -3.37 -0.19
C PHE A 191 20.15 -4.81 0.19
N SER A 192 19.53 -5.41 1.20
CA SER A 192 19.51 -6.87 1.34
C SER A 192 18.66 -7.51 0.25
N ASP A 193 18.65 -8.83 0.16
CA ASP A 193 17.82 -9.55 -0.81
C ASP A 193 16.32 -9.39 -0.56
N ARG A 194 15.91 -8.85 0.62
CA ARG A 194 14.53 -8.47 0.91
C ARG A 194 13.98 -7.39 -0.05
N GLY A 195 14.84 -6.60 -0.68
CA GLY A 195 14.46 -5.62 -1.69
C GLY A 195 14.10 -6.20 -3.05
N THR A 196 14.36 -7.50 -3.28
CA THR A 196 14.10 -8.24 -4.53
C THR A 196 13.33 -9.54 -4.27
N PRO A 197 12.10 -9.49 -3.74
CA PRO A 197 11.31 -10.68 -3.43
C PRO A 197 11.09 -11.54 -4.68
N LYS A 198 11.14 -12.85 -4.49
CA LYS A 198 10.95 -13.84 -5.56
C LYS A 198 9.51 -13.93 -6.06
N SER A 199 8.57 -13.62 -5.18
CA SER A 199 7.13 -13.61 -5.47
C SER A 199 6.43 -12.68 -4.48
N PHE A 200 5.28 -12.12 -4.87
CA PHE A 200 4.38 -11.47 -3.90
C PHE A 200 3.91 -12.44 -2.81
N GLN A 201 3.86 -13.74 -3.10
CA GLN A 201 3.48 -14.80 -2.15
C GLN A 201 4.58 -15.15 -1.15
N MET A 202 5.81 -14.72 -1.39
CA MET A 202 7.02 -15.10 -0.63
C MET A 202 7.69 -13.89 0.03
N MET A 203 6.94 -12.84 0.27
CA MET A 203 7.41 -11.66 1.01
C MET A 203 6.57 -11.42 2.26
N GLU A 204 7.18 -10.93 3.31
CA GLU A 204 6.43 -10.44 4.49
C GLU A 204 5.71 -9.13 4.15
N GLY A 205 4.74 -8.78 5.00
CA GLY A 205 4.09 -7.48 4.97
C GLY A 205 4.11 -6.85 6.37
N PHE A 206 4.26 -5.54 6.44
CA PHE A 206 4.34 -4.79 7.70
C PHE A 206 3.44 -3.57 7.64
N GLY A 207 2.72 -3.29 8.71
CA GLY A 207 1.96 -2.04 8.84
C GLY A 207 2.86 -0.81 8.93
N VAL A 208 4.13 -0.99 9.22
CA VAL A 208 5.20 0.00 9.41
C VAL A 208 4.92 0.92 10.59
N ASN A 209 3.83 1.70 10.54
CA ASN A 209 3.43 2.64 11.57
C ASN A 209 2.90 1.93 12.82
N THR A 210 2.97 2.63 13.93
CA THR A 210 2.34 2.22 15.19
C THR A 210 0.91 2.73 15.23
N TYR A 211 -0.05 1.83 15.45
CA TYR A 211 -1.46 2.15 15.71
C TYR A 211 -1.81 1.91 17.18
N VAL A 212 -3.04 2.19 17.55
CA VAL A 212 -3.57 1.92 18.89
C VAL A 212 -4.74 0.95 18.78
N TRP A 213 -4.73 -0.13 19.56
CA TRP A 213 -5.90 -0.96 19.80
C TRP A 213 -6.57 -0.55 21.09
N VAL A 214 -7.90 -0.50 21.08
CA VAL A 214 -8.72 -0.11 22.23
C VAL A 214 -9.80 -1.15 22.45
N ASN A 215 -9.86 -1.73 23.65
CA ASN A 215 -10.86 -2.72 24.02
C ASN A 215 -12.17 -2.06 24.53
N ASP A 216 -13.18 -2.89 24.80
CA ASP A 216 -14.49 -2.41 25.30
C ASP A 216 -14.44 -1.68 26.64
N LYS A 217 -13.38 -1.89 27.43
CA LYS A 217 -13.17 -1.21 28.71
C LYS A 217 -12.39 0.12 28.55
N GLY A 218 -12.07 0.52 27.33
CA GLY A 218 -11.26 1.70 27.04
C GLY A 218 -9.76 1.52 27.27
N LYS A 219 -9.29 0.31 27.63
CA LYS A 219 -7.85 0.07 27.73
C LYS A 219 -7.23 0.09 26.35
N ALA A 220 -6.18 0.91 26.19
CA ALA A 220 -5.46 1.11 24.96
C ALA A 220 -4.06 0.50 25.02
N VAL A 221 -3.60 -0.06 23.89
CA VAL A 221 -2.24 -0.56 23.70
C VAL A 221 -1.74 -0.14 22.32
N TYR A 222 -0.45 0.12 22.19
CA TYR A 222 0.18 0.27 20.88
C TYR A 222 0.26 -1.07 20.17
N VAL A 223 0.14 -1.05 18.84
CA VAL A 223 0.17 -2.24 17.99
C VAL A 223 0.98 -1.99 16.73
N LYS A 224 1.82 -2.98 16.35
CA LYS A 224 2.45 -3.10 15.03
C LYS A 224 2.00 -4.40 14.38
N TYR A 225 1.75 -4.36 13.06
CA TYR A 225 1.20 -5.49 12.29
C TYR A 225 2.27 -6.14 11.42
N HIS A 226 2.25 -7.48 11.37
CA HIS A 226 3.20 -8.31 10.62
C HIS A 226 2.45 -9.41 9.86
N TRP A 227 2.54 -9.39 8.54
CA TRP A 227 2.08 -10.48 7.68
C TRP A 227 3.22 -11.44 7.41
N LYS A 228 3.05 -12.71 7.75
CA LYS A 228 4.01 -13.78 7.48
C LYS A 228 3.49 -14.67 6.35
N PRO A 229 4.22 -14.81 5.22
CA PRO A 229 3.78 -15.67 4.12
C PRO A 229 3.90 -17.12 4.51
N LYS A 230 2.91 -17.93 4.20
CA LYS A 230 2.92 -19.39 4.49
C LYS A 230 4.02 -20.12 3.72
N LEU A 231 4.36 -19.66 2.53
CA LEU A 231 5.44 -20.22 1.71
C LEU A 231 6.84 -19.83 2.20
N GLY A 232 6.93 -19.06 3.29
CA GLY A 232 8.20 -18.48 3.76
C GLY A 232 8.69 -17.35 2.88
N VAL A 233 9.80 -16.74 3.30
CA VAL A 233 10.40 -15.59 2.59
C VAL A 233 11.47 -16.10 1.64
N GLN A 234 11.37 -15.73 0.37
CA GLN A 234 12.37 -16.01 -0.64
C GLN A 234 12.61 -14.77 -1.52
N SER A 235 13.84 -14.59 -1.93
CA SER A 235 14.28 -13.44 -2.73
C SER A 235 15.18 -13.88 -3.87
N PHE A 236 15.24 -13.08 -4.91
CA PHE A 236 16.27 -13.17 -5.95
C PHE A 236 17.54 -12.46 -5.51
N ASP A 237 18.69 -12.93 -5.94
CA ASP A 237 19.87 -12.10 -5.97
C ASP A 237 19.74 -10.97 -7.04
N ARG A 238 20.66 -10.00 -7.01
CA ARG A 238 20.59 -8.84 -7.90
C ARG A 238 20.73 -9.19 -9.39
N HIS A 239 21.46 -10.26 -9.73
CA HIS A 239 21.71 -10.65 -11.11
C HIS A 239 20.45 -11.29 -11.71
N GLU A 240 19.84 -12.20 -10.98
CA GLU A 240 18.59 -12.83 -11.40
C GLU A 240 17.43 -11.81 -11.45
N ALA A 241 17.31 -10.94 -10.44
CA ALA A 241 16.33 -9.87 -10.44
C ALA A 241 16.49 -8.93 -11.65
N GLY A 242 17.72 -8.53 -11.96
CA GLY A 242 18.04 -7.71 -13.13
C GLY A 242 17.79 -8.42 -14.47
N ARG A 243 18.12 -9.70 -14.57
CA ARG A 243 17.85 -10.51 -15.74
C ARG A 243 16.34 -10.62 -16.00
N LEU A 244 15.57 -10.92 -14.99
CA LEU A 244 14.11 -11.01 -15.09
C LEU A 244 13.49 -9.65 -15.46
N ALA A 245 13.95 -8.56 -14.88
CA ALA A 245 13.47 -7.22 -15.23
C ALA A 245 13.62 -6.91 -16.74
N GLY A 246 14.64 -7.46 -17.39
CA GLY A 246 14.88 -7.28 -18.82
C GLY A 246 14.07 -8.19 -19.72
N ILE A 247 13.73 -9.39 -19.30
CA ILE A 247 13.06 -10.39 -20.16
C ILE A 247 11.57 -10.57 -19.83
N ASP A 248 11.15 -10.31 -18.61
CA ASP A 248 9.76 -10.37 -18.16
C ASP A 248 9.48 -9.29 -17.10
N PRO A 249 9.17 -8.07 -17.52
CA PRO A 249 8.91 -6.95 -16.61
C PRO A 249 7.65 -7.14 -15.76
N ASP A 250 6.81 -8.12 -16.06
CA ASP A 250 5.56 -8.44 -15.36
C ASP A 250 5.65 -9.76 -14.55
N PHE A 251 6.86 -10.21 -14.24
CA PHE A 251 7.10 -11.53 -13.63
C PHE A 251 6.30 -11.75 -12.33
N LEU A 252 6.36 -10.83 -11.37
CA LEU A 252 5.65 -10.98 -10.10
C LEU A 252 4.12 -10.86 -10.27
N VAL A 253 3.68 -9.99 -11.16
CA VAL A 253 2.25 -9.83 -11.51
C VAL A 253 1.73 -11.12 -12.15
N ARG A 254 2.48 -11.71 -13.08
CA ARG A 254 2.14 -12.97 -13.76
C ARG A 254 2.08 -14.13 -12.75
N ASP A 255 3.09 -14.28 -11.91
CA ASP A 255 3.16 -15.32 -10.87
C ASP A 255 1.89 -15.34 -9.99
N LEU A 256 1.49 -14.18 -9.47
CA LEU A 256 0.26 -14.06 -8.68
C LEU A 256 -0.99 -14.39 -9.50
N TRP A 257 -1.07 -13.88 -10.72
CA TRP A 257 -2.23 -14.08 -11.59
C TRP A 257 -2.42 -15.56 -11.93
N GLU A 258 -1.36 -16.22 -12.38
CA GLU A 258 -1.40 -17.63 -12.81
C GLU A 258 -1.68 -18.56 -11.62
N MET A 259 -1.11 -18.30 -10.44
CA MET A 259 -1.41 -19.05 -9.23
C MET A 259 -2.93 -19.05 -8.95
N LEU A 260 -3.56 -17.88 -8.95
CA LEU A 260 -4.99 -17.76 -8.68
C LEU A 260 -5.88 -18.25 -9.83
N ALA A 261 -5.44 -18.10 -11.09
CA ALA A 261 -6.15 -18.61 -12.26
C ALA A 261 -6.21 -20.14 -12.30
N ASN A 262 -5.20 -20.80 -11.73
CA ASN A 262 -5.15 -22.24 -11.59
C ASN A 262 -5.82 -22.78 -10.29
N ASN A 263 -6.71 -21.98 -9.68
CA ASN A 263 -7.42 -22.31 -8.43
C ASN A 263 -6.47 -22.51 -7.22
N GLY A 264 -5.27 -21.96 -7.25
CA GLY A 264 -4.39 -21.88 -6.11
C GLY A 264 -4.84 -20.85 -5.08
N GLU A 265 -4.25 -20.91 -3.90
CA GLU A 265 -4.49 -19.98 -2.80
C GLU A 265 -3.17 -19.39 -2.31
N VAL A 266 -3.19 -18.11 -1.94
CA VAL A 266 -2.06 -17.41 -1.32
C VAL A 266 -2.43 -17.11 0.12
N GLU A 267 -1.67 -17.64 1.08
CA GLU A 267 -1.99 -17.54 2.51
C GLU A 267 -0.91 -16.77 3.27
N TYR A 268 -1.36 -15.86 4.13
CA TYR A 268 -0.55 -15.12 5.09
C TYR A 268 -1.12 -15.25 6.50
N GLU A 269 -0.26 -15.31 7.49
CA GLU A 269 -0.62 -15.19 8.89
C GLU A 269 -0.42 -13.74 9.36
N LEU A 270 -1.46 -13.17 9.98
CA LEU A 270 -1.36 -11.89 10.68
C LEU A 270 -0.83 -12.13 12.08
N ASN A 271 0.30 -11.51 12.37
CA ASN A 271 0.85 -11.39 13.72
C ASN A 271 0.87 -9.92 14.13
N VAL A 272 0.86 -9.66 15.43
CA VAL A 272 1.01 -8.31 15.98
C VAL A 272 2.02 -8.30 17.11
N GLN A 273 2.68 -7.17 17.28
CA GLN A 273 3.41 -6.82 18.49
C GLN A 273 2.56 -5.83 19.28
N LEU A 274 2.46 -6.01 20.59
CA LEU A 274 1.72 -5.13 21.48
C LEU A 274 2.66 -4.52 22.52
N MET A 275 2.43 -3.23 22.83
CA MET A 275 3.14 -2.50 23.88
C MET A 275 2.13 -1.71 24.71
N ASP A 276 2.23 -1.75 26.04
CA ASP A 276 1.43 -0.85 26.86
C ASP A 276 1.86 0.59 26.60
N ILE A 277 0.89 1.50 26.49
CA ILE A 277 1.19 2.93 26.23
C ILE A 277 2.09 3.53 27.32
N ALA A 278 1.95 3.07 28.56
CA ALA A 278 2.79 3.51 29.66
C ALA A 278 4.28 3.16 29.49
N ASP A 279 4.60 2.16 28.66
CA ASP A 279 5.97 1.72 28.41
C ASP A 279 6.68 2.53 27.32
N GLU A 280 6.01 3.45 26.63
CA GLU A 280 6.57 4.27 25.55
C GLU A 280 7.86 4.98 25.94
N LEU A 281 7.85 5.64 27.10
CA LEU A 281 8.99 6.42 27.57
C LEU A 281 10.10 5.57 28.17
N HIS A 282 9.85 4.30 28.45
CA HIS A 282 10.80 3.37 29.05
C HIS A 282 11.69 2.65 28.03
N GLN A 283 11.46 2.87 26.72
CA GLN A 283 12.25 2.27 25.68
C GLN A 283 13.51 3.10 25.39
N ASP A 284 14.56 2.45 24.90
CA ASP A 284 15.79 3.05 24.40
C ASP A 284 15.67 3.57 22.95
N PHE A 285 14.52 3.39 22.34
CA PHE A 285 14.12 3.90 21.02
C PHE A 285 12.72 4.57 21.13
N ASP A 286 12.33 5.31 20.12
CA ASP A 286 10.97 5.85 20.00
C ASP A 286 10.05 4.80 19.35
N PRO A 287 9.05 4.24 20.09
CA PRO A 287 8.12 3.26 19.53
C PRO A 287 7.23 3.78 18.41
N LEU A 288 7.10 5.10 18.28
CA LEU A 288 6.32 5.77 17.24
C LEU A 288 7.17 6.17 16.02
N ASP A 289 8.49 5.90 16.04
CA ASP A 289 9.38 6.17 14.94
C ASP A 289 9.28 5.06 13.88
N ALA A 290 8.78 5.41 12.68
CA ALA A 290 8.62 4.48 11.56
C ALA A 290 9.95 3.96 10.99
N THR A 291 11.11 4.50 11.41
CA THR A 291 12.44 3.99 11.04
C THR A 291 12.96 2.93 12.03
N LYS A 292 12.16 2.58 13.04
CA LYS A 292 12.51 1.63 14.10
C LYS A 292 11.64 0.39 14.08
N THR A 293 12.24 -0.74 14.42
CA THR A 293 11.53 -1.98 14.75
C THR A 293 11.40 -2.12 16.27
N TRP A 294 10.40 -2.89 16.71
CA TRP A 294 10.32 -3.32 18.10
C TRP A 294 11.02 -4.67 18.26
N PRO A 295 11.97 -4.82 19.18
CA PRO A 295 12.67 -6.08 19.41
C PRO A 295 11.71 -7.21 19.78
N GLU A 296 11.77 -8.34 19.08
CA GLU A 296 10.84 -9.47 19.27
C GLU A 296 11.04 -10.20 20.61
N ASP A 297 12.23 -10.10 21.22
CA ASP A 297 12.51 -10.62 22.56
C ASP A 297 11.82 -9.81 23.67
N LYS A 298 11.59 -8.51 23.46
CA LYS A 298 10.84 -7.64 24.37
C LYS A 298 9.34 -7.60 24.02
N PHE A 299 9.01 -7.59 22.75
CA PHE A 299 7.64 -7.51 22.22
C PHE A 299 7.40 -8.67 21.27
N PRO A 300 7.09 -9.87 21.78
CA PRO A 300 6.94 -11.07 20.96
C PRO A 300 5.76 -10.97 19.99
N LEU A 301 5.89 -11.63 18.85
CA LEU A 301 4.84 -11.74 17.86
C LEU A 301 3.67 -12.58 18.42
N MET A 302 2.48 -12.01 18.41
CA MET A 302 1.25 -12.69 18.77
C MET A 302 0.45 -13.01 17.50
N LEU A 303 0.19 -14.29 17.26
CA LEU A 303 -0.61 -14.75 16.13
C LEU A 303 -2.09 -14.37 16.32
N VAL A 304 -2.66 -13.70 15.31
CA VAL A 304 -4.03 -13.16 15.31
C VAL A 304 -4.95 -13.98 14.41
N GLY A 305 -4.57 -14.19 13.16
CA GLY A 305 -5.43 -14.83 12.17
C GLY A 305 -4.72 -15.05 10.85
N LYS A 306 -5.50 -15.43 9.83
CA LYS A 306 -4.98 -15.66 8.48
C LYS A 306 -5.75 -14.87 7.42
N MET A 307 -5.06 -14.53 6.37
CA MET A 307 -5.62 -14.04 5.12
C MET A 307 -5.38 -15.05 4.02
N VAL A 308 -6.43 -15.37 3.27
CA VAL A 308 -6.38 -16.26 2.10
C VAL A 308 -6.84 -15.48 0.88
N LEU A 309 -5.99 -15.39 -0.11
CA LEU A 309 -6.31 -14.80 -1.41
C LEU A 309 -6.57 -15.94 -2.41
N ASN A 310 -7.73 -15.95 -3.06
CA ASN A 310 -8.19 -17.07 -3.86
C ASN A 310 -8.95 -16.68 -5.13
N ARG A 311 -8.89 -15.40 -5.52
CA ARG A 311 -9.59 -14.95 -6.72
C ARG A 311 -8.90 -13.75 -7.37
N ASN A 312 -8.67 -13.84 -8.68
CA ASN A 312 -8.23 -12.73 -9.49
C ASN A 312 -9.33 -11.67 -9.66
N PRO A 313 -8.97 -10.40 -9.89
CA PRO A 313 -9.87 -9.38 -10.38
C PRO A 313 -10.51 -9.80 -11.72
N LYS A 314 -11.76 -9.44 -11.95
CA LYS A 314 -12.42 -9.63 -13.24
C LYS A 314 -12.10 -8.53 -14.24
N ASN A 315 -11.82 -7.34 -13.75
CA ASN A 315 -11.44 -6.17 -14.54
C ASN A 315 -10.32 -5.41 -13.81
N PHE A 316 -9.14 -5.36 -14.43
CA PHE A 316 -7.98 -4.72 -13.83
C PHE A 316 -8.21 -3.23 -13.54
N PHE A 317 -8.81 -2.50 -14.49
CA PHE A 317 -9.04 -1.06 -14.30
C PHE A 317 -10.04 -0.80 -13.15
N ALA A 318 -11.18 -1.48 -13.19
CA ALA A 318 -12.24 -1.28 -12.20
C ALA A 318 -11.85 -1.72 -10.78
N GLU A 319 -11.09 -2.82 -10.65
CA GLU A 319 -10.85 -3.45 -9.34
C GLU A 319 -9.43 -3.21 -8.81
N VAL A 320 -8.43 -2.95 -9.68
CA VAL A 320 -7.04 -2.74 -9.27
C VAL A 320 -6.61 -1.29 -9.47
N GLU A 321 -6.82 -0.74 -10.67
CA GLU A 321 -6.41 0.64 -10.97
C GLU A 321 -7.22 1.66 -10.17
N GLN A 322 -8.55 1.46 -10.04
CA GLN A 322 -9.43 2.33 -9.28
C GLN A 322 -9.49 2.02 -7.77
N ALA A 323 -8.81 0.99 -7.30
CA ALA A 323 -8.73 0.74 -5.86
C ALA A 323 -8.05 1.90 -5.13
N ALA A 324 -8.68 2.33 -4.05
CA ALA A 324 -8.22 3.42 -3.20
C ALA A 324 -8.03 2.90 -1.77
N PHE A 325 -6.81 3.01 -1.27
CA PHE A 325 -6.47 2.67 0.11
C PHE A 325 -6.18 3.94 0.89
N CYS A 326 -6.55 3.96 2.17
CA CYS A 326 -6.24 5.07 3.06
C CYS A 326 -6.00 4.58 4.49
N PRO A 327 -4.83 4.85 5.11
CA PRO A 327 -4.60 4.53 6.51
C PRO A 327 -5.61 5.14 7.47
N ALA A 328 -6.35 6.19 7.04
CA ALA A 328 -7.42 6.80 7.83
C ALA A 328 -8.73 5.99 7.81
N SER A 329 -8.86 4.96 6.97
CA SER A 329 -9.98 4.02 7.01
C SER A 329 -9.77 3.07 8.19
N ILE A 330 -10.34 3.41 9.34
CA ILE A 330 -10.28 2.63 10.58
C ILE A 330 -11.70 2.30 11.05
N VAL A 331 -11.81 1.32 11.94
CA VAL A 331 -13.06 0.90 12.57
C VAL A 331 -12.97 1.04 14.09
N PRO A 332 -14.09 1.04 14.83
CA PRO A 332 -14.07 1.10 16.30
C PRO A 332 -13.13 0.05 16.89
N GLY A 333 -12.30 0.46 17.84
CA GLY A 333 -11.28 -0.39 18.47
C GLY A 333 -9.89 -0.32 17.82
N ILE A 334 -9.73 0.44 16.74
CA ILE A 334 -8.46 0.80 16.12
C ILE A 334 -8.39 2.32 16.04
N GLU A 335 -7.30 2.91 16.56
CA GLU A 335 -7.09 4.36 16.58
C GLU A 335 -5.69 4.72 16.08
N PHE A 336 -5.47 6.01 15.83
CA PHE A 336 -4.17 6.54 15.44
C PHE A 336 -3.27 6.75 16.67
N SER A 337 -1.98 6.59 16.47
CA SER A 337 -0.96 7.06 17.39
C SER A 337 -0.44 8.44 16.98
N ALA A 338 0.44 9.01 17.78
CA ALA A 338 1.14 10.26 17.48
C ALA A 338 2.33 10.09 16.51
N ASP A 339 2.47 8.94 15.86
CA ASP A 339 3.44 8.71 14.78
C ASP A 339 3.30 9.78 13.70
N LYS A 340 4.32 10.64 13.53
CA LYS A 340 4.29 11.77 12.60
C LYS A 340 4.14 11.35 11.14
N LEU A 341 4.67 10.19 10.78
CA LEU A 341 4.50 9.66 9.43
C LEU A 341 3.05 9.19 9.23
N LEU A 342 2.47 8.48 10.19
CA LEU A 342 1.07 8.04 10.14
C LEU A 342 0.12 9.22 10.00
N GLN A 343 0.31 10.26 10.81
CA GLN A 343 -0.54 11.46 10.79
C GLN A 343 -0.57 12.13 9.42
N GLY A 344 0.58 12.26 8.75
CA GLY A 344 0.63 12.80 7.38
C GLY A 344 -0.02 11.87 6.35
N ARG A 345 0.06 10.56 6.54
CA ARG A 345 -0.58 9.55 5.69
C ARG A 345 -2.10 9.62 5.73
N THR A 346 -2.71 9.99 6.86
CA THR A 346 -4.18 10.11 6.98
C THR A 346 -4.76 11.15 6.03
N PHE A 347 -4.05 12.24 5.77
CA PHE A 347 -4.45 13.26 4.80
C PHE A 347 -4.07 12.87 3.36
N SER A 348 -2.81 12.53 3.13
CA SER A 348 -2.23 12.39 1.80
C SER A 348 -2.94 11.35 0.92
N TYR A 349 -3.32 10.21 1.50
CA TYR A 349 -3.98 9.14 0.74
C TYR A 349 -5.37 9.55 0.24
N ALA A 350 -6.19 10.16 1.09
CA ALA A 350 -7.51 10.61 0.70
C ALA A 350 -7.44 11.74 -0.34
N ASP A 351 -6.48 12.64 -0.20
CA ASP A 351 -6.27 13.76 -1.13
C ASP A 351 -5.89 13.26 -2.53
N THR A 352 -4.88 12.41 -2.63
CA THR A 352 -4.44 11.86 -3.93
C THR A 352 -5.53 11.04 -4.62
N GLN A 353 -6.40 10.32 -3.87
CA GLN A 353 -7.49 9.56 -4.45
C GLN A 353 -8.59 10.49 -5.01
N ARG A 354 -8.90 11.61 -4.36
CA ARG A 354 -9.82 12.61 -4.91
C ARG A 354 -9.31 13.20 -6.23
N TYR A 355 -8.01 13.49 -6.31
CA TYR A 355 -7.39 13.93 -7.55
C TYR A 355 -7.44 12.86 -8.64
N ARG A 356 -7.12 11.62 -8.32
CA ARG A 356 -6.95 10.52 -9.26
C ARG A 356 -8.28 9.93 -9.76
N LEU A 357 -9.29 9.84 -8.89
CA LEU A 357 -10.54 9.11 -9.11
C LEU A 357 -11.79 10.01 -9.04
N GLY A 358 -11.68 11.20 -8.45
CA GLY A 358 -12.78 12.13 -8.27
C GLY A 358 -13.40 12.13 -6.86
N ALA A 359 -14.28 13.08 -6.61
CA ALA A 359 -14.83 13.37 -5.28
C ALA A 359 -15.54 12.17 -4.63
N ASN A 360 -16.30 11.41 -5.42
CA ASN A 360 -17.11 10.28 -4.95
C ASN A 360 -16.43 8.92 -5.16
N TYR A 361 -15.10 8.85 -5.14
CA TYR A 361 -14.34 7.61 -5.36
C TYR A 361 -14.67 6.48 -4.38
N LEU A 362 -15.17 6.80 -3.20
CA LEU A 362 -15.62 5.81 -2.21
C LEU A 362 -16.92 5.08 -2.60
N GLN A 363 -17.63 5.56 -3.62
CA GLN A 363 -18.82 4.87 -4.16
C GLN A 363 -18.48 3.84 -5.24
N LEU A 364 -17.24 3.83 -5.75
CA LEU A 364 -16.78 2.80 -6.68
C LEU A 364 -16.86 1.42 -6.02
N PRO A 365 -17.33 0.37 -6.73
CA PRO A 365 -17.60 -0.95 -6.13
C PRO A 365 -16.42 -1.52 -5.32
N VAL A 366 -15.16 -1.34 -5.76
CA VAL A 366 -13.97 -1.82 -5.05
C VAL A 366 -13.67 -1.02 -3.79
N ASN A 367 -14.14 0.23 -3.70
CA ASN A 367 -13.84 1.13 -2.59
C ASN A 367 -14.98 1.24 -1.57
N ARG A 368 -16.23 1.02 -2.00
CA ARG A 368 -17.38 1.18 -1.10
C ARG A 368 -17.41 0.10 -0.02
N PRO A 369 -17.84 0.45 1.21
CA PRO A 369 -18.09 -0.55 2.24
C PRO A 369 -19.26 -1.45 1.89
N ILE A 370 -19.29 -2.64 2.50
CA ILE A 370 -20.43 -3.57 2.38
C ILE A 370 -21.61 -3.21 3.29
N VAL A 371 -21.37 -2.31 4.23
CA VAL A 371 -22.42 -1.75 5.13
C VAL A 371 -22.97 -0.46 4.56
N SER A 372 -24.17 -0.11 4.97
CA SER A 372 -24.81 1.14 4.55
C SER A 372 -24.00 2.35 5.02
N VAL A 373 -23.86 3.33 4.14
CA VAL A 373 -23.28 4.64 4.45
C VAL A 373 -24.41 5.64 4.62
N ASN A 374 -24.60 6.11 5.84
CA ASN A 374 -25.63 7.06 6.21
C ASN A 374 -24.96 8.37 6.63
N ASN A 375 -24.73 9.27 5.69
CA ASN A 375 -24.18 10.61 5.94
C ASN A 375 -24.93 11.66 5.09
N ASN A 376 -24.60 12.92 5.30
CA ASN A 376 -25.25 14.02 4.60
C ASN A 376 -24.48 14.50 3.35
N GLN A 377 -23.51 13.72 2.88
CA GLN A 377 -22.66 14.04 1.71
C GLN A 377 -23.32 13.49 0.43
N ARG A 378 -24.29 14.23 -0.12
CA ARG A 378 -25.19 13.76 -1.18
C ARG A 378 -24.82 14.20 -2.59
N ASP A 379 -23.95 15.20 -2.73
CA ASP A 379 -23.66 15.86 -4.01
C ASP A 379 -22.25 15.60 -4.51
N GLY A 380 -21.89 16.23 -5.60
CA GLY A 380 -20.58 16.15 -6.22
C GLY A 380 -20.56 15.25 -7.47
N ALA A 381 -19.53 15.41 -8.29
CA ALA A 381 -19.37 14.71 -9.56
C ALA A 381 -19.42 13.18 -9.37
N MET A 382 -20.15 12.52 -10.26
CA MET A 382 -20.35 11.06 -10.28
C MET A 382 -21.04 10.51 -9.03
N GLN A 383 -21.83 11.32 -8.33
CA GLN A 383 -22.69 10.84 -7.27
C GLN A 383 -23.71 9.83 -7.84
N SER A 384 -23.74 8.63 -7.26
CA SER A 384 -24.62 7.53 -7.68
C SER A 384 -25.38 6.88 -6.53
N GLY A 385 -25.22 7.40 -5.30
CA GLY A 385 -25.94 6.90 -4.13
C GLY A 385 -27.41 7.28 -4.15
N GLU A 386 -28.28 6.39 -3.67
CA GLU A 386 -29.70 6.63 -3.51
C GLU A 386 -29.96 7.34 -2.18
N PHE A 387 -30.21 8.63 -2.24
CA PHE A 387 -30.58 9.45 -1.09
C PHE A 387 -31.97 10.03 -1.31
N SER A 388 -32.78 10.08 -0.27
CA SER A 388 -34.16 10.60 -0.33
C SER A 388 -34.40 11.64 0.74
N GLY A 389 -35.48 12.43 0.53
CA GLY A 389 -35.98 13.43 1.46
C GLY A 389 -35.24 14.78 1.40
N PRO A 390 -35.86 15.82 2.02
CA PRO A 390 -35.43 17.21 1.88
C PRO A 390 -34.29 17.61 2.86
N VAL A 391 -33.86 16.71 3.75
CA VAL A 391 -32.90 17.01 4.82
C VAL A 391 -31.55 16.36 4.50
N ASN A 392 -30.50 17.16 4.45
CA ASN A 392 -29.11 16.74 4.28
C ASN A 392 -28.19 17.34 5.35
N TYR A 393 -28.73 17.55 6.56
CA TYR A 393 -28.03 18.13 7.72
C TYR A 393 -28.52 17.51 9.02
N GLU A 394 -27.70 17.57 10.04
CA GLU A 394 -27.95 17.13 11.40
C GLU A 394 -27.41 18.23 12.36
N PRO A 395 -28.12 18.60 13.43
CA PRO A 395 -29.43 18.08 13.89
C PRO A 395 -30.60 18.61 13.05
N SER A 396 -31.66 17.80 12.93
CA SER A 396 -32.88 18.19 12.22
C SER A 396 -34.14 17.68 12.91
N SER A 397 -35.16 18.52 12.93
CA SER A 397 -36.51 18.15 13.37
C SER A 397 -37.49 17.94 12.22
N LEU A 398 -37.04 18.07 10.96
CA LEU A 398 -37.91 18.14 9.78
C LEU A 398 -38.16 16.79 9.09
N GLY A 399 -37.55 15.71 9.52
CA GLY A 399 -37.69 14.41 8.87
C GLY A 399 -37.90 13.28 9.86
N ARG A 400 -38.36 12.15 9.33
CA ARG A 400 -38.40 10.86 10.00
C ARG A 400 -37.30 9.97 9.43
N ASP A 401 -36.77 9.05 10.22
CA ASP A 401 -35.74 8.07 9.82
C ASP A 401 -34.45 8.70 9.26
N LEU A 402 -34.10 9.90 9.76
CA LEU A 402 -32.85 10.56 9.43
C LEU A 402 -31.67 9.89 10.13
N PRO A 403 -30.48 9.89 9.53
CA PRO A 403 -29.27 9.53 10.25
C PRO A 403 -29.05 10.42 11.48
N VAL A 404 -28.72 9.80 12.61
CA VAL A 404 -28.43 10.47 13.86
C VAL A 404 -27.08 10.01 14.40
N GLU A 405 -26.51 10.75 15.32
CA GLU A 405 -25.27 10.37 16.00
C GLU A 405 -25.40 8.99 16.64
N ALA A 406 -24.37 8.16 16.46
CA ALA A 406 -24.33 6.84 17.07
C ALA A 406 -24.05 6.96 18.57
N PRO A 407 -24.76 6.21 19.42
CA PRO A 407 -24.54 6.23 20.88
C PRO A 407 -23.20 5.58 21.28
N THR A 408 -22.55 4.92 20.34
CA THR A 408 -21.26 4.24 20.52
C THR A 408 -20.33 4.53 19.35
N GLY A 409 -19.03 4.38 19.54
CA GLY A 409 -18.06 4.59 18.46
C GLY A 409 -17.21 5.85 18.61
N THR A 410 -17.47 6.66 19.63
CA THR A 410 -16.63 7.81 19.96
C THR A 410 -15.20 7.35 20.27
N PRO A 411 -14.17 7.98 19.70
CA PRO A 411 -12.79 7.75 20.10
C PRO A 411 -12.61 7.97 21.61
N ARG A 412 -11.66 7.25 22.21
CA ARG A 412 -11.37 7.46 23.63
C ARG A 412 -10.87 8.88 23.87
N GLU A 413 -11.23 9.43 25.00
CA GLU A 413 -10.63 10.67 25.49
C GLU A 413 -9.24 10.40 26.06
N TYR A 414 -8.25 11.23 25.69
CA TYR A 414 -6.91 11.19 26.26
C TYR A 414 -6.30 12.59 26.33
N ARG A 415 -5.49 12.80 27.35
CA ARG A 415 -4.80 14.07 27.53
C ARG A 415 -3.61 14.17 26.60
N ILE A 416 -3.45 15.31 25.94
CA ILE A 416 -2.24 15.71 25.21
C ILE A 416 -1.64 16.90 25.97
N GLU A 417 -0.31 16.85 26.19
CA GLU A 417 0.42 17.92 26.84
C GLU A 417 1.72 18.19 26.08
N GLY A 418 2.03 19.46 25.82
CA GLY A 418 3.24 19.86 25.11
C GLY A 418 3.15 21.28 24.56
N GLU A 419 4.25 21.75 24.02
CA GLU A 419 4.37 23.06 23.37
C GLU A 419 4.28 22.92 21.85
N VAL A 420 3.68 23.91 21.18
CA VAL A 420 3.70 23.98 19.72
C VAL A 420 5.12 24.34 19.26
N THR A 421 5.77 23.41 18.59
CA THR A 421 7.17 23.53 18.20
C THR A 421 7.46 22.89 16.86
N ARG A 422 8.53 23.33 16.20
CA ARG A 422 9.09 22.69 15.01
C ARG A 422 10.50 22.23 15.33
N GLN A 423 10.63 20.96 15.67
CA GLN A 423 11.92 20.39 16.07
C GLN A 423 12.05 18.92 15.65
N LYS A 424 13.29 18.44 15.63
CA LYS A 424 13.59 17.03 15.44
C LYS A 424 13.11 16.21 16.63
N ILE A 425 12.71 14.96 16.38
CA ILE A 425 12.54 13.97 17.45
C ILE A 425 13.91 13.74 18.09
N SER A 426 14.02 14.01 19.38
CA SER A 426 15.33 13.97 20.08
C SER A 426 15.78 12.55 20.42
N LYS A 427 14.84 11.65 20.76
CA LYS A 427 15.11 10.25 21.12
C LYS A 427 15.34 9.40 19.87
N THR A 428 16.43 9.65 19.14
CA THR A 428 16.73 8.92 17.92
C THR A 428 18.19 8.49 17.88
N ASN A 429 18.39 7.19 17.75
CA ASN A 429 19.66 6.62 17.30
C ASN A 429 19.45 6.04 15.91
N ASP A 430 20.06 6.65 14.90
CA ASP A 430 19.83 6.31 13.50
C ASP A 430 20.61 5.08 13.04
N PHE A 431 21.59 4.60 13.83
CA PHE A 431 22.58 3.63 13.38
C PHE A 431 22.54 2.28 14.11
N THR A 432 22.15 2.25 15.39
CA THR A 432 22.21 1.01 16.20
C THR A 432 21.41 -0.12 15.58
N GLN A 433 20.12 0.09 15.28
CA GLN A 433 19.29 -0.97 14.69
C GLN A 433 19.71 -1.34 13.26
N ALA A 434 20.27 -0.40 12.48
CA ALA A 434 20.86 -0.71 11.18
C ALA A 434 22.06 -1.67 11.30
N GLY A 435 22.93 -1.44 12.29
CA GLY A 435 24.05 -2.34 12.59
C GLY A 435 23.61 -3.69 13.14
N GLU A 436 22.63 -3.71 14.05
CA GLU A 436 22.01 -4.95 14.56
C GLU A 436 21.43 -5.77 13.42
N ARG A 437 20.71 -5.12 12.50
CA ARG A 437 20.18 -5.76 11.29
C ARG A 437 21.28 -6.40 10.45
N TYR A 438 22.38 -5.68 10.18
CA TYR A 438 23.51 -6.23 9.43
C TYR A 438 24.11 -7.45 10.11
N ARG A 439 24.37 -7.37 11.42
CA ARG A 439 24.94 -8.47 12.20
C ARG A 439 24.03 -9.69 12.32
N SER A 440 22.69 -9.50 12.25
CA SER A 440 21.70 -10.59 12.29
C SER A 440 21.62 -11.39 10.99
N LEU A 441 22.15 -10.87 9.89
CA LEU A 441 22.19 -11.54 8.60
C LEU A 441 23.14 -12.74 8.60
N SER A 442 22.82 -13.76 7.80
CA SER A 442 23.78 -14.81 7.49
C SER A 442 25.01 -14.21 6.80
N LYS A 443 26.14 -14.95 6.81
CA LYS A 443 27.35 -14.49 6.15
C LYS A 443 27.13 -14.21 4.65
N MET A 444 26.39 -15.06 3.98
CA MET A 444 26.02 -14.90 2.58
C MET A 444 25.17 -13.64 2.37
N ASP A 445 24.15 -13.42 3.20
CA ASP A 445 23.29 -12.23 3.08
C ASP A 445 24.06 -10.93 3.41
N GLN A 446 25.07 -10.98 4.31
CA GLN A 446 25.98 -9.85 4.56
C GLN A 446 26.81 -9.53 3.31
N GLU A 447 27.33 -10.55 2.63
CA GLU A 447 28.07 -10.41 1.37
C GLU A 447 27.20 -9.84 0.27
N HIS A 448 25.96 -10.34 0.12
CA HIS A 448 24.97 -9.80 -0.84
C HIS A 448 24.64 -8.34 -0.56
N LEU A 449 24.41 -7.97 0.72
CA LEU A 449 24.14 -6.57 1.09
C LEU A 449 25.30 -5.66 0.71
N VAL A 450 26.54 -6.05 1.05
CA VAL A 450 27.75 -5.30 0.69
C VAL A 450 27.89 -5.15 -0.81
N ASP A 451 27.71 -6.24 -1.56
CA ASP A 451 27.83 -6.26 -3.02
C ASP A 451 26.77 -5.42 -3.72
N ASN A 452 25.53 -5.46 -3.21
CA ASN A 452 24.44 -4.62 -3.70
C ASN A 452 24.72 -3.13 -3.47
N LEU A 453 25.22 -2.75 -2.29
CA LEU A 453 25.62 -1.37 -1.98
C LEU A 453 26.79 -0.89 -2.86
N ILE A 454 27.82 -1.70 -3.03
CA ILE A 454 28.95 -1.40 -3.91
C ILE A 454 28.48 -1.14 -5.33
N SER A 455 27.67 -2.05 -5.86
CA SER A 455 27.15 -1.97 -7.22
C SER A 455 26.43 -0.65 -7.52
N ASP A 456 25.76 -0.10 -6.52
CA ASP A 456 24.97 1.12 -6.67
C ASP A 456 25.84 2.37 -6.39
N LEU A 457 26.62 2.35 -5.31
CA LEU A 457 27.43 3.48 -4.87
C LEU A 457 28.64 3.76 -5.78
N MET A 458 29.18 2.76 -6.48
CA MET A 458 30.38 2.94 -7.29
C MET A 458 30.23 3.93 -8.46
N HIS A 459 28.99 4.28 -8.82
CA HIS A 459 28.67 5.13 -9.97
C HIS A 459 28.24 6.55 -9.57
N ILE A 460 28.25 6.90 -8.28
CA ILE A 460 27.81 8.20 -7.78
C ILE A 460 29.00 9.10 -7.37
N ASP A 461 28.72 10.36 -7.12
CA ASP A 461 29.73 11.35 -6.80
C ASP A 461 30.45 11.06 -5.46
N LYS A 462 31.76 11.25 -5.43
CA LYS A 462 32.60 10.95 -4.26
C LYS A 462 32.13 11.60 -2.95
N PRO A 463 31.70 12.87 -2.89
CA PRO A 463 31.22 13.46 -1.63
C PRO A 463 29.99 12.72 -1.08
N ILE A 464 29.11 12.19 -1.94
CA ILE A 464 27.93 11.41 -1.56
C ILE A 464 28.38 10.03 -1.04
N GLN A 465 29.30 9.36 -1.77
CA GLN A 465 29.91 8.10 -1.32
C GLN A 465 30.49 8.24 0.09
N GLN A 466 31.27 9.30 0.34
CA GLN A 466 31.93 9.52 1.63
C GLN A 466 30.93 9.68 2.77
N ARG A 467 29.85 10.44 2.56
CA ARG A 467 28.78 10.60 3.56
C ARG A 467 28.10 9.28 3.87
N GLU A 468 27.70 8.53 2.83
CA GLU A 468 27.00 7.27 3.01
C GLU A 468 27.88 6.19 3.67
N VAL A 469 29.13 6.04 3.24
CA VAL A 469 30.09 5.15 3.91
C VAL A 469 30.26 5.55 5.38
N GLY A 470 30.24 6.83 5.69
CA GLY A 470 30.27 7.32 7.07
C GLY A 470 29.06 6.85 7.89
N HIS A 471 27.85 6.81 7.30
CA HIS A 471 26.64 6.26 7.95
C HIS A 471 26.75 4.75 8.15
N LEU A 472 27.15 4.02 7.11
CA LEU A 472 27.35 2.57 7.19
C LEU A 472 28.41 2.18 8.23
N THR A 473 29.49 2.99 8.36
CA THR A 473 30.54 2.79 9.37
C THR A 473 30.02 3.01 10.80
N LYS A 474 29.15 4.01 10.99
CA LYS A 474 28.48 4.25 12.29
C LYS A 474 27.52 3.14 12.65
N ALA A 475 26.85 2.54 11.66
CA ALA A 475 25.97 1.39 11.88
C ALA A 475 26.79 0.14 12.26
N ASP A 476 27.80 -0.18 11.46
CA ASP A 476 28.75 -1.26 11.73
C ASP A 476 30.09 -0.99 11.00
N PRO A 477 31.23 -0.95 11.73
CA PRO A 477 32.53 -0.65 11.13
C PRO A 477 32.93 -1.62 10.00
N LYS A 478 32.57 -2.91 10.12
CA LYS A 478 32.89 -3.92 9.10
C LYS A 478 32.07 -3.66 7.82
N LEU A 479 30.79 -3.30 7.95
CA LEU A 479 29.94 -2.92 6.81
C LEU A 479 30.53 -1.74 6.07
N GLY A 480 30.84 -0.63 6.78
CA GLY A 480 31.40 0.57 6.17
C GLY A 480 32.76 0.32 5.50
N GLN A 481 33.70 -0.39 6.16
CA GLN A 481 34.99 -0.73 5.58
C GLN A 481 34.87 -1.60 4.33
N SER A 482 33.97 -2.58 4.35
CA SER A 482 33.76 -3.49 3.18
C SER A 482 33.25 -2.72 1.98
N VAL A 483 32.28 -1.82 2.18
CA VAL A 483 31.73 -0.98 1.10
C VAL A 483 32.79 0.02 0.60
N ALA A 484 33.49 0.73 1.50
CA ALA A 484 34.58 1.66 1.13
C ALA A 484 35.62 0.98 0.25
N LYS A 485 36.09 -0.19 0.66
CA LYS A 485 37.07 -0.98 -0.11
C LYS A 485 36.52 -1.33 -1.50
N GLY A 486 35.25 -1.72 -1.59
CA GLY A 486 34.65 -2.12 -2.87
C GLY A 486 34.52 -0.98 -3.87
N ILE A 487 34.20 0.23 -3.41
CA ILE A 487 34.08 1.44 -4.26
C ILE A 487 35.42 2.20 -4.42
N LYS A 488 36.52 1.69 -3.82
CA LYS A 488 37.84 2.32 -3.87
C LYS A 488 37.87 3.73 -3.29
N LEU A 489 37.21 3.91 -2.16
CA LEU A 489 37.16 5.17 -1.41
C LEU A 489 38.22 5.26 -0.35
#